data_6386a6c2a572ea548b66adb9c31f90f2
#
_entry.id   6386a6c2a572ea548b66adb9c31f90f2
#
_cell.length_a   1.000
_cell.length_b   1.000
_cell.length_c   1.000
_cell.angle_alpha   90.00
_cell.angle_beta   90.00
_cell.angle_gamma   90.00
#
_symmetry.space_group_name_H-M   'P 1'
#
loop_
_entity.id
_entity.type
_entity.pdbx_description
1 polymer ?
#
loop_
_entity_poly.entity_id
_entity_poly.type
_entity_poly.pdbx_seq_one_letter_code
_entity_poly.pdbx_strand_id
1 'polypeptide(L)'
;MSKKHPEGISTTALQQYVNAPSTHIIDVRSVDAYNGWPLRGEPRGGHIAGARSLPAKWLTYLDWIEMVRHKDILPEHQVIIYGYNREESFSVAERFVRSGYPDVKVYEAFLSEWIPDASLPMEKLARYQQLVSAKWLHALISGGKPLHSGNGNFLVVHSHYRNRDAYLSGHIPGAIDMDTLALEAPETWNRRDPEEIKAALEAHGITSDTTVVLYGKYMDPDNDDEFPGSAAGDIGAIRNAFIMMYAGVKDVRVLNGGFRSWVDEGFEISMEDVPKMPVQDFGVSVPQHPELAVDTPGAREMLAAADAELVCVRSYREYTGEVSGYNYIEPKGRIPGAVFADCGSDAYHMENYRNFDHTTREAAETSRIWHAQGISPDKHLAFYCGTGWRGSEAWFNAWLMGWPRVSVYDGGWFEWSADPGNPFETGVPRG
;
A
#
# COMPACT_ATOMS: atom_id res chain seq x y z
N MET A 1 41.07 9.53 14.04
CA MET A 1 39.99 8.70 14.64
C MET A 1 40.01 7.34 13.93
N SER A 2 40.24 6.25 14.67
CA SER A 2 40.17 4.88 14.11
C SER A 2 38.77 4.67 13.55
N LYS A 3 38.66 4.26 12.28
CA LYS A 3 37.37 3.88 11.68
C LYS A 3 36.88 2.67 12.48
N LYS A 4 35.86 2.84 13.35
CA LYS A 4 35.16 1.68 13.92
C LYS A 4 34.53 0.91 12.78
N HIS A 5 34.90 -0.34 12.62
CA HIS A 5 34.20 -1.26 11.72
C HIS A 5 32.98 -1.84 12.46
N PRO A 6 31.88 -2.11 11.76
CA PRO A 6 30.74 -2.81 12.34
C PRO A 6 31.17 -4.16 12.95
N GLU A 7 30.69 -4.44 14.16
CA GLU A 7 30.99 -5.70 14.86
C GLU A 7 29.93 -6.76 14.54
N GLY A 8 30.36 -8.03 14.51
CA GLY A 8 29.42 -9.15 14.37
C GLY A 8 28.66 -9.42 15.65
N ILE A 9 27.41 -9.91 15.55
CA ILE A 9 26.60 -10.35 16.70
C ILE A 9 26.11 -11.78 16.50
N SER A 10 26.10 -12.58 17.57
CA SER A 10 25.58 -13.95 17.54
C SER A 10 24.05 -13.99 17.67
N THR A 11 23.43 -15.11 17.26
CA THR A 11 21.99 -15.36 17.39
C THR A 11 21.50 -15.22 18.83
N THR A 12 22.21 -15.81 19.79
CA THR A 12 21.86 -15.73 21.20
C THR A 12 21.92 -14.30 21.74
N ALA A 13 22.88 -13.50 21.29
CA ALA A 13 22.96 -12.11 21.70
C ALA A 13 21.86 -11.26 21.02
N LEU A 14 21.55 -11.49 19.73
CA LEU A 14 20.48 -10.79 19.01
C LEU A 14 19.11 -11.01 19.63
N GLN A 15 18.82 -12.24 20.11
CA GLN A 15 17.56 -12.53 20.79
C GLN A 15 17.25 -11.59 21.97
N GLN A 16 18.28 -11.11 22.67
CA GLN A 16 18.11 -10.19 23.80
C GLN A 16 17.69 -8.79 23.38
N TYR A 17 17.87 -8.45 22.10
CA TYR A 17 17.54 -7.14 21.54
C TYR A 17 16.21 -7.10 20.80
N VAL A 18 15.55 -8.24 20.61
CA VAL A 18 14.21 -8.27 20.01
C VAL A 18 13.24 -7.46 20.88
N ASN A 19 12.63 -6.44 20.28
CA ASN A 19 11.75 -5.48 20.98
C ASN A 19 12.40 -4.63 22.09
N ALA A 20 13.73 -4.52 22.12
CA ALA A 20 14.42 -3.64 23.05
C ALA A 20 14.22 -2.15 22.67
N PRO A 21 13.83 -1.26 23.60
CA PRO A 21 13.36 0.08 23.25
C PRO A 21 14.41 1.03 22.64
N SER A 22 15.71 0.76 22.86
CA SER A 22 16.82 1.59 22.34
C SER A 22 17.65 0.86 21.28
N THR A 23 17.10 -0.21 20.70
CA THR A 23 17.77 -0.99 19.65
C THR A 23 16.85 -1.12 18.45
N HIS A 24 17.39 -0.88 17.26
CA HIS A 24 16.72 -1.11 16.01
C HIS A 24 17.37 -2.27 15.26
N ILE A 25 16.60 -3.32 15.03
CA ILE A 25 16.97 -4.41 14.12
C ILE A 25 16.54 -3.99 12.72
N ILE A 26 17.46 -3.98 11.77
CA ILE A 26 17.25 -3.47 10.41
C ILE A 26 17.35 -4.62 9.42
N ASP A 27 16.28 -4.85 8.69
CA ASP A 27 16.22 -5.75 7.55
C ASP A 27 16.61 -5.00 6.28
N VAL A 28 17.72 -5.38 5.66
CA VAL A 28 18.19 -4.73 4.42
C VAL A 28 17.80 -5.47 3.15
N ARG A 29 17.02 -6.54 3.27
CA ARG A 29 16.44 -7.24 2.13
C ARG A 29 15.41 -6.38 1.42
N SER A 30 14.87 -6.85 0.28
CA SER A 30 13.77 -6.15 -0.38
C SER A 30 12.52 -6.07 0.52
N VAL A 31 11.67 -5.05 0.26
CA VAL A 31 10.37 -4.89 0.94
C VAL A 31 9.52 -6.16 0.82
N ASP A 32 9.59 -6.86 -0.30
CA ASP A 32 8.83 -8.09 -0.50
C ASP A 32 9.29 -9.22 0.42
N ALA A 33 10.62 -9.40 0.58
CA ALA A 33 11.18 -10.37 1.53
C ALA A 33 10.80 -10.04 2.97
N TYR A 34 10.85 -8.76 3.33
CA TYR A 34 10.41 -8.25 4.63
C TYR A 34 8.92 -8.57 4.87
N ASN A 35 8.07 -8.30 3.89
CA ASN A 35 6.62 -8.51 3.99
C ASN A 35 6.22 -9.98 4.10
N GLY A 36 7.02 -10.93 3.62
CA GLY A 36 6.66 -12.34 3.77
C GLY A 36 7.08 -13.27 2.63
N TRP A 37 7.57 -12.74 1.49
CA TRP A 37 7.96 -13.56 0.36
C TRP A 37 9.28 -14.31 0.62
N PRO A 38 9.30 -15.65 0.55
CA PRO A 38 10.53 -16.43 0.68
C PRO A 38 11.28 -16.45 -0.65
N LEU A 39 12.02 -15.36 -0.95
CA LEU A 39 12.62 -15.12 -2.28
C LEU A 39 13.79 -16.03 -2.63
N ARG A 40 14.35 -16.75 -1.65
CA ARG A 40 15.43 -17.74 -1.82
C ARG A 40 15.00 -19.15 -1.44
N GLY A 41 13.70 -19.41 -1.34
CA GLY A 41 13.16 -20.72 -0.94
C GLY A 41 13.27 -21.01 0.55
N GLU A 42 13.32 -19.95 1.39
CA GLU A 42 13.36 -20.08 2.84
C GLU A 42 12.09 -20.81 3.35
N PRO A 43 12.21 -21.68 4.36
CA PRO A 43 11.05 -22.37 4.93
C PRO A 43 10.09 -21.44 5.64
N ARG A 44 10.54 -20.24 6.03
CA ARG A 44 9.72 -19.18 6.65
C ARG A 44 9.99 -17.85 5.95
N GLY A 45 8.95 -17.21 5.44
CA GLY A 45 9.01 -15.84 4.94
C GLY A 45 8.78 -14.81 6.06
N GLY A 46 9.13 -13.55 5.79
CA GLY A 46 8.99 -12.44 6.74
C GLY A 46 10.32 -11.99 7.34
N HIS A 47 10.25 -11.26 8.43
CA HIS A 47 11.38 -10.59 9.08
C HIS A 47 11.48 -10.98 10.56
N ILE A 48 12.64 -10.72 11.16
CA ILE A 48 12.83 -10.84 12.62
C ILE A 48 11.81 -9.94 13.33
N ALA A 49 11.11 -10.46 14.34
CA ALA A 49 10.08 -9.70 15.04
C ALA A 49 10.59 -8.33 15.53
N GLY A 50 9.81 -7.28 15.25
CA GLY A 50 10.17 -5.90 15.55
C GLY A 50 11.24 -5.28 14.65
N ALA A 51 11.75 -5.98 13.64
CA ALA A 51 12.71 -5.40 12.69
C ALA A 51 12.05 -4.33 11.80
N ARG A 52 12.85 -3.34 11.40
CA ARG A 52 12.46 -2.25 10.50
C ARG A 52 13.01 -2.50 9.10
N SER A 53 12.21 -2.22 8.08
CA SER A 53 12.61 -2.36 6.68
C SER A 53 13.46 -1.18 6.22
N LEU A 54 14.68 -1.44 5.76
CA LEU A 54 15.56 -0.45 5.13
C LEU A 54 16.38 -1.12 4.02
N PRO A 55 15.79 -1.43 2.88
CA PRO A 55 16.43 -2.16 1.78
C PRO A 55 17.77 -1.57 1.34
N ALA A 56 18.76 -2.42 1.14
CA ALA A 56 20.11 -2.00 0.72
C ALA A 56 20.09 -1.21 -0.60
N LYS A 57 19.14 -1.49 -1.52
CA LYS A 57 18.95 -0.72 -2.75
C LYS A 57 18.74 0.78 -2.51
N TRP A 58 18.21 1.17 -1.35
CA TRP A 58 17.95 2.57 -1.03
C TRP A 58 19.21 3.36 -0.70
N LEU A 59 20.40 2.73 -0.52
CA LEU A 59 21.69 3.42 -0.38
C LEU A 59 22.03 4.33 -1.57
N THR A 60 21.41 4.09 -2.73
CA THR A 60 21.57 4.91 -3.94
C THR A 60 20.82 6.24 -3.88
N TYR A 61 19.85 6.39 -2.98
CA TYR A 61 19.10 7.65 -2.83
C TYR A 61 19.91 8.68 -2.04
N LEU A 62 19.89 9.93 -2.52
CA LEU A 62 20.61 11.04 -1.88
C LEU A 62 20.14 11.27 -0.45
N ASP A 63 18.85 11.18 -0.23
CA ASP A 63 18.18 11.48 1.05
C ASP A 63 18.08 10.26 1.98
N TRP A 64 18.94 9.25 1.79
CA TRP A 64 18.93 8.04 2.59
C TRP A 64 18.90 8.29 4.10
N ILE A 65 19.65 9.30 4.60
CA ILE A 65 19.70 9.62 6.03
C ILE A 65 18.36 10.20 6.54
N GLU A 66 17.64 10.92 5.69
CA GLU A 66 16.30 11.42 6.05
C GLU A 66 15.32 10.27 6.18
N MET A 67 15.40 9.25 5.30
CA MET A 67 14.59 8.03 5.45
C MET A 67 14.85 7.32 6.79
N VAL A 68 16.12 7.25 7.23
CA VAL A 68 16.49 6.69 8.53
C VAL A 68 15.87 7.51 9.68
N ARG A 69 15.92 8.83 9.60
CA ARG A 69 15.33 9.74 10.60
C ARG A 69 13.82 9.65 10.66
N HIS A 70 13.15 9.57 9.50
CA HIS A 70 11.69 9.36 9.42
C HIS A 70 11.23 8.04 10.06
N LYS A 71 12.15 7.09 10.21
CA LYS A 71 11.91 5.84 10.94
C LYS A 71 12.23 5.95 12.43
N ASP A 72 12.48 7.15 12.97
CA ASP A 72 12.90 7.39 14.37
C ASP A 72 14.15 6.60 14.80
N ILE A 73 15.04 6.30 13.85
CA ILE A 73 16.32 5.65 14.13
C ILE A 73 17.34 6.76 14.40
N LEU A 74 17.62 7.02 15.67
CA LEU A 74 18.46 8.12 16.10
C LEU A 74 19.93 7.67 16.35
N PRO A 75 20.93 8.58 16.24
CA PRO A 75 22.34 8.20 16.40
C PRO A 75 22.71 7.59 17.76
N GLU A 76 21.97 7.91 18.82
CA GLU A 76 22.15 7.34 20.15
C GLU A 76 21.60 5.91 20.31
N HIS A 77 20.85 5.41 19.34
CA HIS A 77 20.31 4.05 19.37
C HIS A 77 21.35 3.06 18.85
N GLN A 78 21.27 1.83 19.36
CA GLN A 78 21.99 0.70 18.80
C GLN A 78 21.29 0.25 17.50
N VAL A 79 22.07 -0.03 16.45
CA VAL A 79 21.58 -0.54 15.17
C VAL A 79 22.18 -1.91 14.91
N ILE A 80 21.31 -2.91 14.66
CA ILE A 80 21.70 -4.26 14.30
C ILE A 80 21.15 -4.59 12.93
N ILE A 81 22.01 -4.87 11.98
CA ILE A 81 21.67 -5.00 10.56
C ILE A 81 21.77 -6.47 10.15
N TYR A 82 20.79 -6.95 9.40
CA TYR A 82 20.83 -8.27 8.78
C TYR A 82 20.23 -8.26 7.38
N GLY A 83 20.59 -9.24 6.57
CA GLY A 83 20.09 -9.43 5.23
C GLY A 83 20.37 -10.82 4.68
N TYR A 84 20.27 -10.96 3.37
CA TYR A 84 20.56 -12.23 2.69
C TYR A 84 22.06 -12.50 2.51
N ASN A 85 22.87 -11.46 2.43
CA ASN A 85 24.30 -11.59 2.23
C ASN A 85 25.08 -10.56 3.05
N ARG A 86 26.35 -10.88 3.27
CA ARG A 86 27.26 -10.07 4.08
C ARG A 86 27.52 -8.72 3.44
N GLU A 87 27.70 -8.66 2.11
CA GLU A 87 28.11 -7.45 1.40
C GLU A 87 27.06 -6.35 1.53
N GLU A 88 25.79 -6.64 1.28
CA GLU A 88 24.67 -5.69 1.45
C GLU A 88 24.54 -5.23 2.90
N SER A 89 24.60 -6.17 3.85
CA SER A 89 24.47 -5.84 5.30
C SER A 89 25.63 -4.94 5.75
N PHE A 90 26.86 -5.21 5.35
CA PHE A 90 28.01 -4.37 5.71
C PHE A 90 28.00 -3.02 4.99
N SER A 91 27.55 -2.96 3.74
CA SER A 91 27.41 -1.66 3.01
C SER A 91 26.46 -0.71 3.74
N VAL A 92 25.31 -1.22 4.21
CA VAL A 92 24.35 -0.43 5.01
C VAL A 92 24.97 -0.07 6.37
N ALA A 93 25.62 -1.01 7.05
CA ALA A 93 26.26 -0.78 8.35
C ALA A 93 27.34 0.31 8.26
N GLU A 94 28.20 0.26 7.25
CA GLU A 94 29.20 1.31 7.01
C GLU A 94 28.57 2.69 6.74
N ARG A 95 27.44 2.71 6.03
CA ARG A 95 26.71 3.95 5.79
C ARG A 95 26.22 4.56 7.11
N PHE A 96 25.65 3.74 8.02
CA PHE A 96 25.27 4.17 9.37
C PHE A 96 26.47 4.75 10.15
N VAL A 97 27.59 4.02 10.18
CA VAL A 97 28.81 4.49 10.87
C VAL A 97 29.30 5.83 10.30
N ARG A 98 29.32 5.99 8.97
CA ARG A 98 29.70 7.26 8.31
C ARG A 98 28.70 8.38 8.60
N SER A 99 27.45 8.06 8.88
CA SER A 99 26.38 9.01 9.23
C SER A 99 26.35 9.35 10.73
N GLY A 100 27.32 8.86 11.52
CA GLY A 100 27.49 9.25 12.92
C GLY A 100 26.83 8.31 13.94
N TYR A 101 26.44 7.09 13.55
CA TYR A 101 25.93 6.06 14.47
C TYR A 101 27.10 5.28 15.09
N PRO A 102 27.33 5.37 16.42
CA PRO A 102 28.53 4.79 17.06
C PRO A 102 28.40 3.30 17.40
N ASP A 103 27.18 2.78 17.54
CA ASP A 103 26.89 1.39 17.92
C ASP A 103 26.13 0.67 16.80
N VAL A 104 26.91 0.14 15.86
CA VAL A 104 26.37 -0.58 14.69
C VAL A 104 26.93 -1.99 14.66
N LYS A 105 26.05 -3.00 14.61
CA LYS A 105 26.39 -4.41 14.52
C LYS A 105 25.78 -5.07 13.29
N VAL A 106 26.37 -6.19 12.87
CA VAL A 106 25.88 -6.99 11.75
C VAL A 106 25.60 -8.42 12.19
N TYR A 107 24.40 -8.90 11.90
CA TYR A 107 23.99 -10.28 12.11
C TYR A 107 24.04 -11.05 10.78
N GLU A 108 24.96 -12.01 10.70
CA GLU A 108 25.23 -12.74 9.44
C GLU A 108 24.53 -14.10 9.36
N ALA A 109 24.04 -14.64 10.49
CA ALA A 109 23.50 -16.00 10.56
C ALA A 109 21.98 -16.08 10.33
N PHE A 110 21.36 -15.07 9.68
CA PHE A 110 19.92 -15.02 9.46
C PHE A 110 19.40 -16.27 8.72
N LEU A 111 20.02 -16.64 7.57
CA LEU A 111 19.59 -17.80 6.80
C LEU A 111 20.00 -19.14 7.44
N SER A 112 21.15 -19.18 8.12
CA SER A 112 21.72 -20.44 8.65
C SER A 112 21.21 -20.81 10.03
N GLU A 113 20.81 -19.83 10.86
CA GLU A 113 20.42 -20.07 12.24
C GLU A 113 19.00 -19.54 12.54
N TRP A 114 18.67 -18.29 12.16
CA TRP A 114 17.38 -17.70 12.53
C TRP A 114 16.20 -18.33 11.79
N ILE A 115 16.30 -18.42 10.47
CA ILE A 115 15.23 -18.97 9.63
C ILE A 115 14.90 -20.43 9.94
N PRO A 116 15.89 -21.35 10.12
CA PRO A 116 15.59 -22.75 10.40
C PRO A 116 15.00 -23.00 11.78
N ASP A 117 15.30 -22.14 12.76
CA ASP A 117 14.80 -22.31 14.12
C ASP A 117 13.40 -21.69 14.30
N ALA A 118 12.39 -22.58 14.35
CA ALA A 118 10.99 -22.15 14.52
C ALA A 118 10.69 -21.50 15.88
N SER A 119 11.57 -21.63 16.88
CA SER A 119 11.43 -20.98 18.18
C SER A 119 11.82 -19.49 18.15
N LEU A 120 12.58 -19.05 17.13
CA LEU A 120 12.99 -17.66 16.97
C LEU A 120 11.85 -16.84 16.36
N PRO A 121 11.51 -15.66 16.95
CA PRO A 121 10.32 -14.92 16.56
C PRO A 121 10.47 -14.24 15.20
N MET A 122 9.46 -14.42 14.33
CA MET A 122 9.34 -13.76 13.05
C MET A 122 7.95 -13.17 12.87
N GLU A 123 7.89 -12.08 12.12
CA GLU A 123 6.66 -11.41 11.71
C GLU A 123 6.58 -11.31 10.19
N LYS A 124 5.36 -11.16 9.68
CA LYS A 124 5.09 -10.93 8.25
C LYS A 124 3.75 -10.23 8.05
N LEU A 125 3.59 -9.60 6.92
CA LEU A 125 2.30 -9.05 6.51
C LEU A 125 1.29 -10.20 6.32
N ALA A 126 0.11 -10.10 6.92
CA ALA A 126 -0.84 -11.22 6.98
C ALA A 126 -1.28 -11.69 5.58
N ARG A 127 -1.52 -10.75 4.67
CA ARG A 127 -1.94 -11.02 3.28
C ARG A 127 -0.89 -10.59 2.26
N TYR A 128 0.39 -10.88 2.53
CA TYR A 128 1.51 -10.50 1.67
C TYR A 128 1.39 -11.00 0.22
N GLN A 129 0.68 -12.11 0.00
CA GLN A 129 0.51 -12.69 -1.34
C GLN A 129 -0.26 -11.76 -2.30
N GLN A 130 -1.08 -10.86 -1.77
CA GLN A 130 -1.82 -9.88 -2.56
C GLN A 130 -0.98 -8.65 -2.95
N LEU A 131 0.24 -8.56 -2.41
CA LEU A 131 1.21 -7.51 -2.74
C LEU A 131 2.42 -8.16 -3.42
N VAL A 132 2.43 -8.15 -4.77
CA VAL A 132 3.43 -8.88 -5.57
C VAL A 132 4.59 -7.99 -6.00
N SER A 133 5.79 -8.59 -6.14
CA SER A 133 6.95 -7.86 -6.69
C SER A 133 6.98 -7.87 -8.21
N ALA A 134 7.75 -6.93 -8.80
CA ALA A 134 8.00 -6.91 -10.24
C ALA A 134 8.66 -8.22 -10.72
N LYS A 135 9.58 -8.82 -9.94
CA LYS A 135 10.21 -10.11 -10.26
C LYS A 135 9.20 -11.25 -10.26
N TRP A 136 8.27 -11.25 -9.30
CA TRP A 136 7.20 -12.25 -9.26
C TRP A 136 6.31 -12.15 -10.52
N LEU A 137 5.90 -10.92 -10.86
CA LEU A 137 5.05 -10.69 -12.03
C LEU A 137 5.78 -11.00 -13.33
N HIS A 138 7.05 -10.61 -13.45
CA HIS A 138 7.89 -10.96 -14.62
C HIS A 138 7.99 -12.47 -14.80
N ALA A 139 8.23 -13.23 -13.72
CA ALA A 139 8.26 -14.70 -13.79
C ALA A 139 6.92 -15.27 -14.27
N LEU A 140 5.79 -14.72 -13.79
CA LEU A 140 4.45 -15.16 -14.18
C LEU A 140 4.19 -14.94 -15.68
N ILE A 141 4.38 -13.72 -16.18
CA ILE A 141 4.11 -13.40 -17.60
C ILE A 141 5.10 -14.07 -18.57
N SER A 142 6.28 -14.45 -18.09
CA SER A 142 7.26 -15.23 -18.85
C SER A 142 6.97 -16.74 -18.89
N GLY A 143 5.80 -17.16 -18.43
CA GLY A 143 5.37 -18.57 -18.42
C GLY A 143 5.91 -19.40 -17.26
N GLY A 144 6.53 -18.78 -16.26
CA GLY A 144 6.95 -19.42 -15.02
C GLY A 144 5.75 -19.68 -14.08
N LYS A 145 6.03 -20.41 -13.01
CA LYS A 145 5.07 -20.67 -11.94
C LYS A 145 5.63 -20.17 -10.60
N PRO A 146 5.64 -18.85 -10.38
CA PRO A 146 6.12 -18.33 -9.11
C PRO A 146 5.21 -18.78 -7.96
N LEU A 147 5.74 -18.76 -6.74
CA LEU A 147 5.00 -19.16 -5.55
C LEU A 147 3.66 -18.41 -5.45
N HIS A 148 2.59 -19.11 -5.14
CA HIS A 148 1.22 -18.59 -5.07
C HIS A 148 0.66 -18.05 -6.41
N SER A 149 1.15 -18.48 -7.57
CA SER A 149 0.70 -18.00 -8.89
C SER A 149 -0.73 -18.41 -9.29
N GLY A 150 -1.46 -19.12 -8.42
CA GLY A 150 -2.84 -19.53 -8.70
C GLY A 150 -2.94 -20.67 -9.73
N ASN A 151 -4.07 -20.71 -10.43
CA ASN A 151 -4.44 -21.80 -11.36
C ASN A 151 -3.99 -21.56 -12.82
N GLY A 152 -3.26 -20.48 -13.09
CA GLY A 152 -2.80 -20.13 -14.44
C GLY A 152 -3.75 -19.23 -15.24
N ASN A 153 -4.97 -18.97 -14.77
CA ASN A 153 -5.87 -17.96 -15.34
C ASN A 153 -5.59 -16.61 -14.70
N PHE A 154 -4.78 -15.77 -15.34
CA PHE A 154 -4.43 -14.47 -14.81
C PHE A 154 -4.56 -13.37 -15.87
N LEU A 155 -4.77 -12.15 -15.40
CA LEU A 155 -4.81 -10.94 -16.21
C LEU A 155 -3.99 -9.83 -15.51
N VAL A 156 -3.16 -9.14 -16.29
CA VAL A 156 -2.43 -7.95 -15.81
C VAL A 156 -3.19 -6.72 -16.27
N VAL A 157 -3.47 -5.79 -15.36
CA VAL A 157 -4.31 -4.61 -15.64
C VAL A 157 -3.53 -3.34 -15.30
N HIS A 158 -3.30 -2.49 -16.29
CA HIS A 158 -2.84 -1.13 -16.12
C HIS A 158 -4.04 -0.23 -15.81
N SER A 159 -4.16 0.19 -14.58
CA SER A 159 -5.20 1.16 -14.19
C SER A 159 -4.77 2.60 -14.49
N HIS A 160 -5.70 3.40 -15.02
CA HIS A 160 -5.53 4.83 -15.24
C HIS A 160 -6.86 5.57 -14.99
N TYR A 161 -6.82 6.87 -14.88
CA TYR A 161 -8.00 7.72 -14.82
C TYR A 161 -7.93 8.75 -15.94
N ARG A 162 -8.82 8.65 -16.93
CA ARG A 162 -8.92 9.56 -18.11
C ARG A 162 -7.60 9.75 -18.88
N ASN A 163 -6.60 8.89 -18.66
CA ASN A 163 -5.26 9.02 -19.24
C ASN A 163 -4.79 7.70 -19.85
N ARG A 164 -5.47 7.29 -20.95
CA ARG A 164 -5.07 6.09 -21.70
C ARG A 164 -3.68 6.24 -22.33
N ASP A 165 -3.23 7.48 -22.58
CA ASP A 165 -1.90 7.74 -23.14
C ASP A 165 -0.79 7.29 -22.20
N ALA A 166 -1.02 7.28 -20.89
CA ALA A 166 -0.09 6.69 -19.93
C ALA A 166 0.13 5.19 -20.18
N TYR A 167 -0.90 4.45 -20.57
CA TYR A 167 -0.78 3.06 -21.00
C TYR A 167 -0.07 2.94 -22.36
N LEU A 168 -0.50 3.69 -23.37
CA LEU A 168 0.03 3.62 -24.73
C LEU A 168 1.50 4.05 -24.83
N SER A 169 1.96 4.95 -23.94
CA SER A 169 3.37 5.38 -23.89
C SER A 169 4.31 4.33 -23.28
N GLY A 170 3.80 3.24 -22.77
CA GLY A 170 4.56 2.10 -22.25
C GLY A 170 3.87 1.44 -21.07
N HIS A 171 3.83 0.12 -21.07
CA HIS A 171 3.17 -0.69 -20.04
C HIS A 171 3.87 -2.05 -19.90
N ILE A 172 3.49 -2.83 -18.89
CA ILE A 172 3.99 -4.20 -18.68
C ILE A 172 3.48 -5.09 -19.82
N PRO A 173 4.35 -5.87 -20.49
CA PRO A 173 3.95 -6.71 -21.61
C PRO A 173 2.72 -7.59 -21.31
N GLY A 174 1.74 -7.60 -22.22
CA GLY A 174 0.50 -8.34 -22.07
C GLY A 174 -0.55 -7.74 -21.14
N ALA A 175 -0.28 -6.60 -20.51
CA ALA A 175 -1.27 -5.90 -19.69
C ALA A 175 -2.33 -5.25 -20.58
N ILE A 176 -3.60 -5.36 -20.21
CA ILE A 176 -4.70 -4.55 -20.75
C ILE A 176 -4.82 -3.23 -20.00
N ASP A 177 -5.41 -2.21 -20.61
CA ASP A 177 -5.77 -0.97 -19.92
C ASP A 177 -7.14 -1.05 -19.25
N MET A 178 -7.32 -0.33 -18.14
CA MET A 178 -8.62 -0.12 -17.51
C MET A 178 -8.69 1.29 -16.93
N ASP A 179 -9.60 2.11 -17.47
CA ASP A 179 -9.96 3.37 -16.82
C ASP A 179 -10.74 3.06 -15.54
N THR A 180 -10.45 3.78 -14.44
CA THR A 180 -11.19 3.61 -13.18
C THR A 180 -12.69 3.87 -13.39
N LEU A 181 -13.04 4.74 -14.33
CA LEU A 181 -14.43 5.01 -14.72
C LEU A 181 -15.18 3.80 -15.32
N ALA A 182 -14.50 2.71 -15.63
CA ALA A 182 -15.20 1.46 -15.94
C ALA A 182 -15.94 0.91 -14.69
N LEU A 183 -15.42 1.16 -13.51
CA LEU A 183 -15.96 0.67 -12.23
C LEU A 183 -16.55 1.78 -11.35
N GLU A 184 -16.29 3.04 -11.68
CA GLU A 184 -16.76 4.22 -10.95
C GLU A 184 -17.72 5.07 -11.81
N ALA A 185 -18.72 5.67 -11.16
CA ALA A 185 -19.61 6.65 -11.80
C ALA A 185 -18.85 7.97 -12.03
N PRO A 186 -18.90 8.55 -13.25
CA PRO A 186 -18.09 9.73 -13.59
C PRO A 186 -18.51 11.02 -12.87
N GLU A 187 -19.74 11.06 -12.32
CA GLU A 187 -20.30 12.22 -11.62
C GLU A 187 -19.94 12.25 -10.13
N THR A 188 -19.73 11.08 -9.53
CA THR A 188 -19.58 10.95 -8.08
C THR A 188 -18.28 10.25 -7.66
N TRP A 189 -17.64 9.54 -8.58
CA TRP A 189 -16.51 8.63 -8.32
C TRP A 189 -16.83 7.51 -7.30
N ASN A 190 -18.10 7.34 -6.95
CA ASN A 190 -18.55 6.16 -6.20
C ASN A 190 -18.48 4.95 -7.13
N ARG A 191 -18.38 3.75 -6.56
CA ARG A 191 -18.53 2.52 -7.33
C ARG A 191 -19.86 2.55 -8.08
N ARG A 192 -19.86 2.01 -9.30
CA ARG A 192 -21.07 1.82 -10.09
C ARG A 192 -22.02 0.84 -9.45
N ASP A 193 -23.25 0.79 -9.97
CA ASP A 193 -24.22 -0.23 -9.58
C ASP A 193 -23.68 -1.65 -9.86
N PRO A 194 -24.09 -2.67 -9.06
CA PRO A 194 -23.58 -4.03 -9.19
C PRO A 194 -23.63 -4.63 -10.59
N GLU A 195 -24.71 -4.37 -11.34
CA GLU A 195 -24.86 -4.87 -12.71
C GLU A 195 -23.92 -4.17 -13.70
N GLU A 196 -23.66 -2.89 -13.51
CA GLU A 196 -22.69 -2.14 -14.31
C GLU A 196 -21.25 -2.60 -14.02
N ILE A 197 -20.92 -2.85 -12.75
CA ILE A 197 -19.61 -3.42 -12.34
C ILE A 197 -19.42 -4.77 -13.00
N LYS A 198 -20.44 -5.65 -12.91
CA LYS A 198 -20.41 -6.97 -13.53
C LYS A 198 -20.14 -6.89 -15.02
N ALA A 199 -20.92 -6.07 -15.73
CA ALA A 199 -20.77 -5.87 -17.18
C ALA A 199 -19.39 -5.31 -17.56
N ALA A 200 -18.85 -4.38 -16.76
CA ALA A 200 -17.51 -3.83 -16.99
C ALA A 200 -16.41 -4.90 -16.81
N LEU A 201 -16.50 -5.73 -15.77
CA LEU A 201 -15.55 -6.83 -15.55
C LEU A 201 -15.61 -7.85 -16.70
N GLU A 202 -16.81 -8.24 -17.11
CA GLU A 202 -17.03 -9.14 -18.26
C GLU A 202 -16.44 -8.58 -19.55
N ALA A 203 -16.64 -7.28 -19.83
CA ALA A 203 -16.07 -6.59 -21.00
C ALA A 203 -14.53 -6.56 -20.99
N HIS A 204 -13.90 -6.61 -19.82
CA HIS A 204 -12.45 -6.67 -19.68
C HIS A 204 -11.89 -8.11 -19.60
N GLY A 205 -12.74 -9.14 -19.73
CA GLY A 205 -12.32 -10.54 -19.68
C GLY A 205 -12.08 -11.07 -18.27
N ILE A 206 -12.62 -10.40 -17.25
CA ILE A 206 -12.43 -10.76 -15.85
C ILE A 206 -13.64 -11.57 -15.35
N THR A 207 -13.35 -12.75 -14.79
CA THR A 207 -14.33 -13.57 -14.04
C THR A 207 -13.98 -13.56 -12.56
N SER A 208 -14.90 -14.05 -11.72
CA SER A 208 -14.66 -14.22 -10.29
C SER A 208 -13.45 -15.12 -9.97
N ASP A 209 -13.05 -16.01 -10.88
CA ASP A 209 -11.92 -16.94 -10.72
C ASP A 209 -10.63 -16.48 -11.41
N THR A 210 -10.63 -15.30 -12.04
CA THR A 210 -9.43 -14.71 -12.63
C THR A 210 -8.51 -14.18 -11.54
N THR A 211 -7.22 -14.55 -11.57
CA THR A 211 -6.19 -13.85 -10.80
C THR A 211 -5.91 -12.52 -11.49
N VAL A 212 -6.26 -11.40 -10.87
CA VAL A 212 -6.03 -10.06 -11.44
C VAL A 212 -4.84 -9.40 -10.74
N VAL A 213 -3.83 -8.98 -11.52
CA VAL A 213 -2.69 -8.20 -11.01
C VAL A 213 -2.81 -6.78 -11.53
N LEU A 214 -3.09 -5.84 -10.63
CA LEU A 214 -3.27 -4.43 -10.96
C LEU A 214 -2.00 -3.62 -10.68
N TYR A 215 -1.77 -2.64 -11.52
CA TYR A 215 -0.77 -1.60 -11.31
C TYR A 215 -1.20 -0.32 -12.00
N GLY A 216 -0.61 0.79 -11.59
CA GLY A 216 -0.77 2.07 -12.26
C GLY A 216 0.57 2.80 -12.35
N LYS A 217 0.56 3.95 -13.01
CA LYS A 217 1.69 4.89 -13.04
C LYS A 217 1.42 6.04 -12.08
N TYR A 218 2.41 6.36 -11.29
CA TYR A 218 2.47 7.64 -10.59
C TYR A 218 3.17 8.66 -11.51
N MET A 219 2.60 9.85 -11.60
CA MET A 219 3.18 11.00 -12.26
C MET A 219 3.04 12.22 -11.33
N ASP A 220 3.85 13.24 -11.55
CA ASP A 220 3.70 14.48 -10.81
C ASP A 220 2.38 15.16 -11.22
N PRO A 221 1.49 15.52 -10.26
CA PRO A 221 0.24 16.19 -10.58
C PRO A 221 0.47 17.56 -11.22
N ASP A 222 -0.22 17.82 -12.31
CA ASP A 222 -0.30 19.16 -12.91
C ASP A 222 -1.60 19.82 -12.43
N ASN A 223 -1.48 20.89 -11.66
CA ASN A 223 -2.65 21.62 -11.14
C ASN A 223 -3.42 22.37 -12.22
N ASP A 224 -2.84 22.58 -13.40
CA ASP A 224 -3.50 23.17 -14.56
C ASP A 224 -4.24 22.11 -15.40
N ASP A 225 -4.07 20.82 -15.11
CA ASP A 225 -4.84 19.74 -15.71
C ASP A 225 -6.31 19.83 -15.25
N GLU A 226 -7.24 19.65 -16.16
CA GLU A 226 -8.68 19.54 -15.85
C GLU A 226 -8.95 18.38 -14.87
N PHE A 227 -8.15 17.32 -14.97
CA PHE A 227 -8.28 16.12 -14.14
C PHE A 227 -6.95 15.77 -13.47
N PRO A 228 -6.48 16.52 -12.46
CA PRO A 228 -5.18 16.29 -11.80
C PRO A 228 -5.04 14.88 -11.21
N GLY A 229 -6.16 14.22 -10.89
CA GLY A 229 -6.19 12.82 -10.45
C GLY A 229 -5.66 11.82 -11.50
N SER A 230 -5.49 12.23 -12.75
CA SER A 230 -4.89 11.40 -13.81
C SER A 230 -3.44 11.01 -13.49
N ALA A 231 -2.74 11.81 -12.69
CA ALA A 231 -1.38 11.56 -12.23
C ALA A 231 -1.28 10.46 -11.16
N ALA A 232 -2.37 10.16 -10.45
CA ALA A 232 -2.41 9.21 -9.34
C ALA A 232 -2.88 7.80 -9.76
N GLY A 233 -2.42 7.32 -10.91
CA GLY A 233 -2.82 6.02 -11.46
C GLY A 233 -2.49 4.83 -10.56
N ASP A 234 -1.48 4.91 -9.74
CA ASP A 234 -1.12 3.90 -8.75
C ASP A 234 -2.16 3.80 -7.61
N ILE A 235 -2.74 4.94 -7.16
CA ILE A 235 -3.90 4.93 -6.22
C ILE A 235 -5.13 4.39 -6.96
N GLY A 236 -5.34 4.78 -8.23
CA GLY A 236 -6.41 4.26 -9.08
C GLY A 236 -6.36 2.73 -9.24
N ALA A 237 -5.18 2.13 -9.29
CA ALA A 237 -5.02 0.68 -9.31
C ALA A 237 -5.57 0.01 -8.02
N ILE A 238 -5.30 0.60 -6.86
CA ILE A 238 -5.84 0.10 -5.59
C ILE A 238 -7.35 0.35 -5.50
N ARG A 239 -7.83 1.45 -6.07
CA ARG A 239 -9.27 1.72 -6.19
C ARG A 239 -9.98 0.63 -7.02
N ASN A 240 -9.45 0.28 -8.17
CA ASN A 240 -9.97 -0.82 -8.97
C ASN A 240 -9.89 -2.16 -8.23
N ALA A 241 -8.79 -2.42 -7.49
CA ALA A 241 -8.65 -3.62 -6.67
C ALA A 241 -9.76 -3.72 -5.62
N PHE A 242 -10.06 -2.62 -4.92
CA PHE A 242 -11.14 -2.57 -3.94
C PHE A 242 -12.49 -2.94 -4.56
N ILE A 243 -12.86 -2.32 -5.71
CA ILE A 243 -14.16 -2.58 -6.35
C ILE A 243 -14.23 -4.02 -6.89
N MET A 244 -13.13 -4.55 -7.42
CA MET A 244 -13.07 -5.96 -7.86
C MET A 244 -13.25 -6.94 -6.68
N MET A 245 -12.64 -6.65 -5.53
CA MET A 245 -12.83 -7.47 -4.33
C MET A 245 -14.26 -7.36 -3.81
N TYR A 246 -14.85 -6.17 -3.78
CA TYR A 246 -16.26 -5.96 -3.46
C TYR A 246 -17.18 -6.77 -4.39
N ALA A 247 -16.88 -6.78 -5.69
CA ALA A 247 -17.63 -7.54 -6.69
C ALA A 247 -17.55 -9.05 -6.50
N GLY A 248 -16.42 -9.58 -5.99
CA GLY A 248 -16.21 -11.01 -5.74
C GLY A 248 -15.12 -11.64 -6.61
N VAL A 249 -14.18 -10.86 -7.15
CA VAL A 249 -12.95 -11.41 -7.72
C VAL A 249 -12.12 -12.02 -6.58
N LYS A 250 -11.86 -13.32 -6.63
CA LYS A 250 -11.30 -14.09 -5.51
C LYS A 250 -9.80 -13.83 -5.27
N ASP A 251 -9.05 -13.51 -6.32
CA ASP A 251 -7.60 -13.31 -6.26
C ASP A 251 -7.22 -11.99 -6.94
N VAL A 252 -7.26 -10.93 -6.16
CA VAL A 252 -6.87 -9.57 -6.59
C VAL A 252 -5.53 -9.24 -5.98
N ARG A 253 -4.56 -8.85 -6.79
CA ARG A 253 -3.20 -8.52 -6.40
C ARG A 253 -2.82 -7.15 -6.92
N VAL A 254 -1.95 -6.49 -6.18
CA VAL A 254 -1.38 -5.19 -6.56
C VAL A 254 0.13 -5.33 -6.70
N LEU A 255 0.68 -4.77 -7.78
CA LEU A 255 2.12 -4.69 -7.98
C LEU A 255 2.70 -3.65 -7.02
N ASN A 256 3.54 -4.11 -6.09
CA ASN A 256 4.17 -3.26 -5.07
C ASN A 256 5.13 -2.25 -5.72
N GLY A 257 4.87 -0.95 -5.55
CA GLY A 257 5.61 0.12 -6.21
C GLY A 257 5.16 0.43 -7.64
N GLY A 258 4.06 -0.19 -8.12
CA GLY A 258 3.44 0.10 -9.41
C GLY A 258 4.38 -0.08 -10.60
N PHE A 259 4.13 0.68 -11.68
CA PHE A 259 4.95 0.60 -12.90
C PHE A 259 6.43 0.96 -12.66
N ARG A 260 6.71 1.84 -11.69
CA ARG A 260 8.09 2.22 -11.36
C ARG A 260 8.92 1.02 -10.93
N SER A 261 8.36 0.15 -10.08
CA SER A 261 9.10 -1.04 -9.62
C SER A 261 9.45 -1.99 -10.76
N TRP A 262 8.63 -2.04 -11.82
CA TRP A 262 8.93 -2.80 -13.05
C TRP A 262 10.10 -2.21 -13.83
N VAL A 263 10.11 -0.89 -14.00
CA VAL A 263 11.17 -0.16 -14.70
C VAL A 263 12.49 -0.20 -13.93
N ASP A 264 12.45 -0.06 -12.61
CA ASP A 264 13.62 -0.10 -11.73
C ASP A 264 14.34 -1.47 -11.76
N GLU A 265 13.61 -2.55 -12.06
CA GLU A 265 14.22 -3.88 -12.28
C GLU A 265 14.78 -4.06 -13.70
N GLY A 266 14.62 -3.08 -14.59
CA GLY A 266 15.12 -3.09 -15.96
C GLY A 266 14.36 -4.04 -16.90
N PHE A 267 13.12 -4.40 -16.56
CA PHE A 267 12.31 -5.28 -17.41
C PHE A 267 11.79 -4.56 -18.65
N GLU A 268 11.53 -5.35 -19.70
CA GLU A 268 10.99 -4.87 -20.96
C GLU A 268 9.61 -4.20 -20.76
N ILE A 269 9.37 -3.13 -21.51
CA ILE A 269 8.08 -2.44 -21.60
C ILE A 269 7.49 -2.64 -23.00
N SER A 270 6.16 -2.71 -23.09
CA SER A 270 5.42 -2.79 -24.33
C SER A 270 4.68 -1.50 -24.62
N MET A 271 4.50 -1.17 -25.91
CA MET A 271 3.60 -0.13 -26.41
C MET A 271 2.47 -0.74 -27.26
N GLU A 272 2.35 -2.06 -27.26
CA GLU A 272 1.34 -2.78 -28.02
C GLU A 272 -0.04 -2.59 -27.36
N ASP A 273 -1.03 -2.15 -28.12
CA ASP A 273 -2.40 -2.04 -27.64
C ASP A 273 -3.02 -3.43 -27.52
N VAL A 274 -3.04 -3.97 -26.30
CA VAL A 274 -3.50 -5.34 -26.03
C VAL A 274 -5.04 -5.37 -26.05
N PRO A 275 -5.66 -6.17 -26.93
CA PRO A 275 -7.10 -6.25 -27.00
C PRO A 275 -7.70 -6.91 -25.76
N LYS A 276 -8.78 -6.33 -25.25
CA LYS A 276 -9.60 -6.95 -24.22
C LYS A 276 -10.39 -8.12 -24.82
N MET A 277 -10.46 -9.22 -24.10
CA MET A 277 -11.15 -10.45 -24.51
C MET A 277 -12.39 -10.69 -23.65
N PRO A 278 -13.57 -10.13 -24.01
CA PRO A 278 -14.75 -10.20 -23.17
C PRO A 278 -15.17 -11.65 -22.84
N VAL A 279 -15.68 -11.84 -21.64
CA VAL A 279 -16.32 -13.11 -21.19
C VAL A 279 -17.84 -12.91 -21.11
N GLN A 280 -18.59 -14.00 -21.17
CA GLN A 280 -20.07 -13.95 -21.18
C GLN A 280 -20.68 -13.98 -19.78
N ASP A 281 -19.94 -14.44 -18.79
CA ASP A 281 -20.43 -14.59 -17.42
C ASP A 281 -19.30 -14.37 -16.42
N PHE A 282 -19.50 -13.47 -15.50
CA PHE A 282 -18.59 -13.19 -14.39
C PHE A 282 -18.47 -14.40 -13.44
N GLY A 283 -19.48 -15.25 -13.39
CA GLY A 283 -19.49 -16.50 -12.62
C GLY A 283 -20.17 -16.44 -11.25
N VAL A 284 -20.45 -15.24 -10.71
CA VAL A 284 -21.16 -15.03 -9.45
C VAL A 284 -22.04 -13.78 -9.52
N SER A 285 -22.99 -13.66 -8.59
CA SER A 285 -23.72 -12.40 -8.41
C SER A 285 -22.81 -11.31 -7.82
N VAL A 286 -23.05 -10.06 -8.17
CA VAL A 286 -22.35 -8.88 -7.62
C VAL A 286 -23.31 -8.11 -6.73
N PRO A 287 -22.90 -7.66 -5.53
CA PRO A 287 -21.61 -7.90 -4.88
C PRO A 287 -21.56 -9.25 -4.13
N GLN A 288 -20.34 -9.79 -3.96
CA GLN A 288 -20.09 -10.91 -3.04
C GLN A 288 -19.64 -10.43 -1.66
N HIS A 289 -19.05 -9.22 -1.59
CA HIS A 289 -18.50 -8.63 -0.36
C HIS A 289 -19.07 -7.23 -0.10
N PRO A 290 -20.40 -7.11 0.14
CA PRO A 290 -21.02 -5.80 0.41
C PRO A 290 -20.47 -5.14 1.67
N GLU A 291 -19.98 -5.91 2.64
CA GLU A 291 -19.37 -5.42 3.88
C GLU A 291 -18.11 -4.58 3.68
N LEU A 292 -17.48 -4.66 2.52
CA LEU A 292 -16.28 -3.86 2.22
C LEU A 292 -16.61 -2.40 1.93
N ALA A 293 -17.85 -2.07 1.57
CA ALA A 293 -18.26 -0.73 1.20
C ALA A 293 -19.36 -0.18 2.11
N VAL A 294 -19.20 1.05 2.52
CA VAL A 294 -20.17 1.80 3.34
C VAL A 294 -20.69 2.98 2.53
N ASP A 295 -22.00 3.13 2.48
CA ASP A 295 -22.67 4.27 1.86
C ASP A 295 -23.00 5.33 2.92
N THR A 296 -23.45 6.52 2.53
CA THR A 296 -23.75 7.64 3.44
C THR A 296 -24.72 7.28 4.58
N PRO A 297 -25.81 6.51 4.38
CA PRO A 297 -26.63 6.01 5.49
C PRO A 297 -25.83 5.18 6.49
N GLY A 298 -25.03 4.22 6.03
CA GLY A 298 -24.17 3.40 6.88
C GLY A 298 -23.09 4.22 7.61
N ALA A 299 -22.54 5.24 6.97
CA ALA A 299 -21.59 6.15 7.62
C ALA A 299 -22.23 6.91 8.80
N ARG A 300 -23.50 7.34 8.68
CA ARG A 300 -24.26 7.93 9.79
C ARG A 300 -24.49 6.94 10.94
N GLU A 301 -24.78 5.68 10.63
CA GLU A 301 -24.94 4.62 11.63
C GLU A 301 -23.61 4.35 12.36
N MET A 302 -22.50 4.31 11.63
CA MET A 302 -21.16 4.12 12.23
C MET A 302 -20.79 5.25 13.19
N LEU A 303 -21.12 6.52 12.88
CA LEU A 303 -20.89 7.66 13.79
C LEU A 303 -21.67 7.55 15.10
N ALA A 304 -22.78 6.84 15.12
CA ALA A 304 -23.59 6.62 16.32
C ALA A 304 -23.18 5.35 17.09
N ALA A 305 -22.36 4.47 16.50
CA ALA A 305 -21.95 3.21 17.10
C ALA A 305 -20.68 3.36 17.93
N ALA A 306 -20.62 2.76 19.11
CA ALA A 306 -19.47 2.84 20.00
C ALA A 306 -18.26 2.00 19.52
N ASP A 307 -18.52 0.99 18.67
CA ASP A 307 -17.53 0.05 18.17
C ASP A 307 -17.18 0.27 16.69
N ALA A 308 -17.47 1.46 16.15
CA ALA A 308 -17.16 1.84 14.78
C ALA A 308 -16.54 3.25 14.70
N GLU A 309 -15.76 3.51 13.65
CA GLU A 309 -15.16 4.82 13.38
C GLU A 309 -15.11 5.09 11.87
N LEU A 310 -15.42 6.34 11.51
CA LEU A 310 -15.06 6.89 10.22
C LEU A 310 -13.64 7.45 10.29
N VAL A 311 -12.77 7.02 9.39
CA VAL A 311 -11.35 7.39 9.37
C VAL A 311 -11.07 8.27 8.17
N CYS A 312 -10.80 9.55 8.42
CA CYS A 312 -10.47 10.53 7.38
C CYS A 312 -9.01 10.42 6.97
N VAL A 313 -8.75 9.93 5.76
CA VAL A 313 -7.41 9.81 5.19
C VAL A 313 -7.12 10.93 4.19
N ARG A 314 -7.47 12.15 4.52
CA ARG A 314 -7.10 13.36 3.78
C ARG A 314 -5.91 14.05 4.46
N SER A 315 -5.33 15.05 3.81
CA SER A 315 -4.30 15.88 4.45
C SER A 315 -4.89 16.65 5.66
N TYR A 316 -4.02 17.07 6.58
CA TYR A 316 -4.45 17.84 7.75
C TYR A 316 -5.12 19.16 7.37
N ARG A 317 -4.66 19.82 6.31
CA ARG A 317 -5.26 21.05 5.79
C ARG A 317 -6.69 20.84 5.25
N GLU A 318 -6.95 19.70 4.59
CA GLU A 318 -8.30 19.31 4.18
C GLU A 318 -9.19 19.00 5.39
N TYR A 319 -8.66 18.24 6.35
CA TYR A 319 -9.37 17.84 7.57
C TYR A 319 -9.78 19.03 8.44
N THR A 320 -8.92 20.03 8.57
CA THR A 320 -9.22 21.27 9.30
C THR A 320 -10.08 22.26 8.50
N GLY A 321 -10.29 22.03 7.22
CA GLY A 321 -11.05 22.92 6.34
C GLY A 321 -10.30 24.18 5.90
N GLU A 322 -8.97 24.17 5.95
CA GLU A 322 -8.15 25.24 5.36
C GLU A 322 -8.28 25.24 3.83
N VAL A 323 -8.22 24.04 3.25
CA VAL A 323 -8.43 23.80 1.82
C VAL A 323 -9.51 22.74 1.60
N SER A 324 -10.07 22.69 0.39
CA SER A 324 -10.89 21.55 -0.05
C SER A 324 -10.04 20.35 -0.45
N GLY A 325 -8.89 20.60 -1.08
CA GLY A 325 -8.01 19.59 -1.65
C GLY A 325 -8.37 19.20 -3.08
N TYR A 326 -9.52 19.62 -3.59
CA TYR A 326 -10.04 19.25 -4.92
C TYR A 326 -10.58 20.46 -5.64
N ASN A 327 -10.47 20.50 -6.97
CA ASN A 327 -11.02 21.56 -7.81
C ASN A 327 -12.53 21.43 -8.07
N TYR A 328 -13.13 20.28 -7.75
CA TYR A 328 -14.55 19.95 -7.95
C TYR A 328 -15.35 19.78 -6.64
N ILE A 329 -14.71 19.93 -5.48
CA ILE A 329 -15.40 19.93 -4.17
C ILE A 329 -15.22 21.31 -3.53
N GLU A 330 -16.28 22.09 -3.48
CA GLU A 330 -16.24 23.43 -2.86
C GLU A 330 -16.25 23.40 -1.32
N PRO A 331 -17.09 22.58 -0.63
CA PRO A 331 -17.13 22.55 0.80
C PRO A 331 -15.80 22.14 1.44
N LYS A 332 -15.47 22.78 2.57
CA LYS A 332 -14.26 22.55 3.35
C LYS A 332 -14.61 22.05 4.73
N GLY A 333 -13.76 21.20 5.29
CA GLY A 333 -13.96 20.69 6.66
C GLY A 333 -13.95 19.18 6.76
N ARG A 334 -14.54 18.67 7.82
CA ARG A 334 -14.59 17.24 8.15
C ARG A 334 -15.97 16.81 8.62
N ILE A 335 -16.20 15.52 8.58
CA ILE A 335 -17.33 14.86 9.22
C ILE A 335 -17.11 14.91 10.74
N PRO A 336 -18.06 15.46 11.54
CA PRO A 336 -17.95 15.46 13.00
C PRO A 336 -17.83 14.04 13.55
N GLY A 337 -16.90 13.83 14.49
CA GLY A 337 -16.63 12.51 15.07
C GLY A 337 -15.73 11.60 14.23
N ALA A 338 -15.38 11.99 13.00
CA ALA A 338 -14.39 11.23 12.22
C ALA A 338 -12.98 11.41 12.77
N VAL A 339 -12.23 10.32 12.85
CA VAL A 339 -10.84 10.31 13.30
C VAL A 339 -9.91 10.66 12.14
N PHE A 340 -8.88 11.46 12.41
CA PHE A 340 -7.88 11.83 11.41
C PHE A 340 -6.80 10.76 11.29
N ALA A 341 -6.50 10.35 10.06
CA ALA A 341 -5.39 9.46 9.74
C ALA A 341 -4.55 10.07 8.62
N ASP A 342 -3.51 10.78 8.99
CA ASP A 342 -2.64 11.51 8.08
C ASP A 342 -2.07 10.61 6.98
N CYS A 343 -2.53 10.82 5.74
CA CYS A 343 -2.04 10.05 4.59
C CYS A 343 -0.92 10.75 3.84
N GLY A 344 -0.82 12.09 3.96
CA GLY A 344 0.15 12.87 3.20
C GLY A 344 -0.25 14.33 3.03
N SER A 345 0.46 15.02 2.13
CA SER A 345 0.44 16.48 1.99
C SER A 345 -0.81 17.04 1.29
N ASP A 346 -1.42 16.28 0.38
CA ASP A 346 -2.54 16.76 -0.45
C ASP A 346 -3.45 15.62 -0.98
N ALA A 347 -4.31 15.95 -1.96
CA ALA A 347 -5.31 15.05 -2.49
C ALA A 347 -4.76 13.92 -3.38
N TYR A 348 -3.52 14.00 -3.83
CA TYR A 348 -2.92 13.11 -4.81
C TYR A 348 -1.74 12.30 -4.25
N HIS A 349 -1.37 12.53 -3.00
CA HIS A 349 -0.22 11.91 -2.35
C HIS A 349 -0.64 11.05 -1.15
N MET A 350 0.05 9.92 -1.00
CA MET A 350 -0.08 8.97 0.10
C MET A 350 1.28 8.66 0.72
N GLU A 351 2.17 9.66 0.80
CA GLU A 351 3.58 9.50 1.18
C GLU A 351 3.77 8.97 2.60
N ASN A 352 2.78 9.12 3.48
CA ASN A 352 2.84 8.52 4.82
C ASN A 352 2.56 7.01 4.83
N TYR A 353 2.03 6.45 3.74
CA TYR A 353 1.72 5.02 3.59
C TYR A 353 2.61 4.33 2.55
N ARG A 354 3.54 5.07 1.94
CA ARG A 354 4.47 4.58 0.92
C ARG A 354 5.91 4.92 1.26
N ASN A 355 6.81 4.10 0.75
CA ASN A 355 8.24 4.36 0.73
C ASN A 355 8.61 5.28 -0.45
N PHE A 356 9.84 5.77 -0.49
CA PHE A 356 10.34 6.64 -1.57
C PHE A 356 10.33 6.00 -2.97
N ASP A 357 10.37 4.68 -3.03
CA ASP A 357 10.24 3.91 -4.28
C ASP A 357 8.79 3.50 -4.58
N HIS A 358 7.83 4.16 -3.95
CA HIS A 358 6.38 3.92 -4.03
C HIS A 358 5.93 2.52 -3.56
N THR A 359 6.83 1.69 -3.03
CA THR A 359 6.40 0.45 -2.37
C THR A 359 5.61 0.75 -1.10
N THR A 360 4.71 -0.14 -0.73
CA THR A 360 3.92 -0.02 0.50
C THR A 360 4.84 0.07 1.72
N ARG A 361 4.56 1.04 2.60
CA ARG A 361 5.29 1.23 3.84
C ARG A 361 5.10 0.04 4.77
N GLU A 362 6.09 -0.22 5.64
CA GLU A 362 6.00 -1.33 6.59
C GLU A 362 4.76 -1.20 7.51
N ALA A 363 4.05 -2.32 7.68
CA ALA A 363 2.80 -2.38 8.44
C ALA A 363 2.94 -1.83 9.87
N ALA A 364 4.08 -2.09 10.52
CA ALA A 364 4.37 -1.59 11.86
C ALA A 364 4.43 -0.05 11.93
N GLU A 365 4.97 0.63 10.92
CA GLU A 365 4.99 2.10 10.87
C GLU A 365 3.58 2.67 10.65
N THR A 366 2.84 2.14 9.68
CA THR A 366 1.47 2.56 9.42
C THR A 366 0.59 2.33 10.65
N SER A 367 0.69 1.17 11.30
CA SER A 367 -0.02 0.89 12.55
C SER A 367 0.34 1.88 13.66
N ARG A 368 1.61 2.26 13.78
CA ARG A 368 2.07 3.24 14.78
C ARG A 368 1.46 4.61 14.55
N ILE A 369 1.43 5.07 13.29
CA ILE A 369 0.77 6.33 12.91
C ILE A 369 -0.72 6.30 13.30
N TRP A 370 -1.41 5.21 12.99
CA TRP A 370 -2.83 5.05 13.29
C TRP A 370 -3.11 4.94 14.79
N HIS A 371 -2.35 4.13 15.53
CA HIS A 371 -2.51 4.02 16.98
C HIS A 371 -2.28 5.34 17.72
N ALA A 372 -1.34 6.17 17.25
CA ALA A 372 -1.13 7.52 17.80
C ALA A 372 -2.36 8.44 17.65
N GLN A 373 -3.25 8.13 16.70
CA GLN A 373 -4.52 8.81 16.46
C GLN A 373 -5.73 8.06 17.08
N GLY A 374 -5.50 6.99 17.83
CA GLY A 374 -6.55 6.18 18.45
C GLY A 374 -7.22 5.16 17.52
N ILE A 375 -6.70 4.99 16.30
CA ILE A 375 -7.23 4.03 15.32
C ILE A 375 -6.64 2.65 15.60
N SER A 376 -7.50 1.65 15.83
CA SER A 376 -7.10 0.28 16.15
C SER A 376 -8.01 -0.76 15.50
N PRO A 377 -7.56 -2.02 15.33
CA PRO A 377 -8.35 -3.10 14.72
C PRO A 377 -9.55 -3.58 15.57
N ASP A 378 -9.71 -3.07 16.80
CA ASP A 378 -10.79 -3.48 17.70
C ASP A 378 -12.16 -2.96 17.27
N LYS A 379 -12.18 -1.90 16.45
CA LYS A 379 -13.40 -1.28 15.94
C LYS A 379 -13.63 -1.63 14.47
N HIS A 380 -14.86 -1.43 14.01
CA HIS A 380 -15.14 -1.38 12.57
C HIS A 380 -14.68 -0.03 12.03
N LEU A 381 -13.75 -0.04 11.09
CA LEU A 381 -13.15 1.17 10.51
C LEU A 381 -13.63 1.34 9.07
N ALA A 382 -14.21 2.50 8.74
CA ALA A 382 -14.50 2.87 7.37
C ALA A 382 -13.60 4.04 6.95
N PHE A 383 -12.64 3.77 6.08
CA PHE A 383 -11.71 4.76 5.55
C PHE A 383 -12.35 5.59 4.46
N TYR A 384 -12.17 6.93 4.49
CA TYR A 384 -12.67 7.82 3.46
C TYR A 384 -11.72 8.98 3.15
N CYS A 385 -11.83 9.52 1.94
CA CYS A 385 -11.17 10.76 1.54
C CYS A 385 -12.16 11.72 0.88
N GLY A 386 -11.84 12.33 -0.27
CA GLY A 386 -12.80 13.09 -1.08
C GLY A 386 -13.83 12.16 -1.73
N THR A 387 -13.36 11.14 -2.46
CA THR A 387 -14.15 10.30 -3.36
C THR A 387 -13.81 8.80 -3.26
N GLY A 388 -13.19 8.34 -2.20
CA GLY A 388 -12.89 6.91 -1.96
C GLY A 388 -11.53 6.41 -2.44
N TRP A 389 -10.76 7.12 -3.26
CA TRP A 389 -9.47 6.63 -3.79
C TRP A 389 -8.41 6.42 -2.71
N ARG A 390 -8.01 7.48 -1.99
CA ARG A 390 -7.09 7.37 -0.86
C ARG A 390 -7.66 6.50 0.26
N GLY A 391 -9.00 6.54 0.43
CA GLY A 391 -9.72 5.64 1.35
C GLY A 391 -9.51 4.17 1.00
N SER A 392 -9.54 3.83 -0.29
CA SER A 392 -9.28 2.45 -0.76
C SER A 392 -7.84 2.01 -0.47
N GLU A 393 -6.84 2.90 -0.58
CA GLU A 393 -5.46 2.55 -0.26
C GLU A 393 -5.25 2.33 1.26
N ALA A 394 -5.81 3.19 2.10
CA ALA A 394 -5.75 3.00 3.54
C ALA A 394 -6.47 1.71 3.96
N TRP A 395 -7.66 1.46 3.40
CA TRP A 395 -8.37 0.20 3.58
C TRP A 395 -7.52 -1.00 3.15
N PHE A 396 -6.86 -0.94 2.00
CA PHE A 396 -6.03 -2.03 1.50
C PHE A 396 -4.85 -2.32 2.44
N ASN A 397 -4.20 -1.28 2.98
CA ASN A 397 -3.16 -1.44 3.98
C ASN A 397 -3.68 -2.14 5.26
N ALA A 398 -4.81 -1.71 5.81
CA ALA A 398 -5.43 -2.35 6.97
C ALA A 398 -5.83 -3.81 6.66
N TRP A 399 -6.39 -4.03 5.48
CA TRP A 399 -6.77 -5.37 5.02
C TRP A 399 -5.55 -6.28 4.84
N LEU A 400 -4.43 -5.78 4.27
CA LEU A 400 -3.17 -6.51 4.15
C LEU A 400 -2.61 -6.91 5.52
N MET A 401 -2.77 -6.06 6.53
CA MET A 401 -2.39 -6.34 7.93
C MET A 401 -3.26 -7.42 8.59
N GLY A 402 -4.37 -7.80 7.96
CA GLY A 402 -5.31 -8.79 8.52
C GLY A 402 -6.33 -8.20 9.48
N TRP A 403 -6.54 -6.87 9.50
CA TRP A 403 -7.54 -6.25 10.34
C TRP A 403 -8.94 -6.75 9.96
N PRO A 404 -9.78 -7.14 10.96
CA PRO A 404 -10.96 -7.97 10.67
C PRO A 404 -12.16 -7.20 10.13
N ARG A 405 -12.36 -5.95 10.55
CA ARG A 405 -13.53 -5.14 10.22
C ARG A 405 -13.11 -3.82 9.60
N VAL A 406 -12.79 -3.86 8.31
CA VAL A 406 -12.33 -2.70 7.55
C VAL A 406 -13.14 -2.54 6.27
N SER A 407 -13.54 -1.31 5.97
CA SER A 407 -14.34 -0.94 4.80
C SER A 407 -13.93 0.42 4.25
N VAL A 408 -14.45 0.78 3.10
CA VAL A 408 -14.33 2.12 2.51
C VAL A 408 -15.70 2.80 2.60
N TYR A 409 -15.74 3.99 3.17
CA TYR A 409 -16.89 4.87 2.99
C TYR A 409 -16.74 5.55 1.62
N ASP A 410 -17.48 5.04 0.67
CA ASP A 410 -17.29 5.27 -0.77
C ASP A 410 -17.68 6.69 -1.18
N GLY A 411 -18.80 7.21 -0.68
CA GLY A 411 -19.24 8.58 -0.93
C GLY A 411 -18.28 9.66 -0.44
N GLY A 412 -17.51 9.37 0.59
CA GLY A 412 -16.48 10.23 1.15
C GLY A 412 -16.96 11.62 1.51
N TRP A 413 -16.03 12.57 1.49
CA TRP A 413 -16.35 13.97 1.77
C TRP A 413 -17.24 14.60 0.69
N PHE A 414 -17.10 14.17 -0.55
CA PHE A 414 -17.88 14.70 -1.68
C PHE A 414 -19.37 14.50 -1.48
N GLU A 415 -19.81 13.27 -1.28
CA GLU A 415 -21.25 12.98 -1.06
C GLU A 415 -21.75 13.51 0.29
N TRP A 416 -20.94 13.37 1.35
CA TRP A 416 -21.31 13.88 2.66
C TRP A 416 -21.59 15.38 2.66
N SER A 417 -20.68 16.16 2.06
CA SER A 417 -20.77 17.63 2.07
C SER A 417 -21.76 18.20 1.05
N ALA A 418 -22.18 17.41 0.08
CA ALA A 418 -23.21 17.80 -0.90
C ALA A 418 -24.62 17.81 -0.28
N ASP A 419 -24.86 17.02 0.78
CA ASP A 419 -26.16 17.02 1.48
C ASP A 419 -26.17 18.08 2.58
N PRO A 420 -26.97 19.17 2.43
CA PRO A 420 -27.03 20.23 3.43
C PRO A 420 -27.58 19.76 4.80
N GLY A 421 -28.19 18.58 4.87
CA GLY A 421 -28.65 17.96 6.09
C GLY A 421 -27.53 17.31 6.91
N ASN A 422 -26.36 17.10 6.33
CA ASN A 422 -25.21 16.52 7.02
C ASN A 422 -24.42 17.61 7.77
N PRO A 423 -24.07 17.40 9.04
CA PRO A 423 -23.22 18.32 9.77
C PRO A 423 -21.77 18.24 9.30
N PHE A 424 -21.05 19.36 9.40
CA PHE A 424 -19.60 19.39 9.20
C PHE A 424 -18.93 20.38 10.15
N GLU A 425 -17.65 20.21 10.37
CA GLU A 425 -16.83 21.05 11.24
C GLU A 425 -15.60 21.57 10.49
N THR A 426 -15.12 22.74 10.91
CA THR A 426 -13.89 23.37 10.45
C THR A 426 -13.00 23.77 11.63
N GLY A 427 -11.73 24.07 11.35
CA GLY A 427 -10.74 24.45 12.36
C GLY A 427 -10.11 23.22 13.04
N VAL A 428 -9.17 23.49 13.94
CA VAL A 428 -8.49 22.46 14.72
C VAL A 428 -9.50 21.75 15.61
N PRO A 429 -9.51 20.41 15.66
CA PRO A 429 -10.39 19.68 16.59
C PRO A 429 -10.21 20.17 18.02
N ARG A 430 -11.31 20.40 18.72
CA ARG A 430 -11.26 20.67 20.16
C ARG A 430 -11.16 19.32 20.85
N GLY A 431 -10.02 19.10 21.56
CA GLY A 431 -9.75 17.88 22.33
C GLY A 431 -10.77 17.65 23.45
#